data_588ab93eac8da1481cac8f1b08c3200f
#
_entry.id   588ab93eac8da1481cac8f1b08c3200f
#
_cell.length_a   1.000
_cell.length_b   1.000
_cell.length_c   1.000
_cell.angle_alpha   90.00
_cell.angle_beta   90.00
_cell.angle_gamma   90.00
#
_symmetry.space_group_name_H-M   'P 1'
#
loop_
_entity.id
_entity.type
_entity.pdbx_description
1 polymer ?
#
loop_
_entity_poly.entity_id
_entity_poly.type
_entity_poly.pdbx_seq_one_letter_code
_entity_poly.pdbx_strand_id
1 'polypeptide(L)'
;MFSYFEVHLNALTYILSKKTIPYIYILFFGCFSYGIVGQNLELKITSLDTLQNLALHEIIFKKNHKFEADIFKEITNIHSDLKKEGFFVATVDTIIKNAKKYEAVFNLGKKTDNLILILPQEIRTNSFIKYNDSVRIKTKSFENFTNLLLTNLDATGNSFSEISYTKPTYLKDTLILNLNLLKSQRRNIDKILVKGYDEFPEKFLKHFFNIDKSTVFSKKNMKTVSKLTRRLDFVREKKEPEVLFKKDSTHLYL
;
A
#
# COMPACT_ATOMS: atom_id res chain seq x y z
N MET A 1 3.14 -34.92 70.04
CA MET A 1 2.18 -33.82 69.65
C MET A 1 2.38 -33.33 68.23
N PHE A 2 3.39 -33.75 67.51
CA PHE A 2 3.68 -33.34 66.12
C PHE A 2 3.03 -34.25 65.04
N SER A 3 2.65 -35.47 65.34
CA SER A 3 2.17 -36.42 64.30
C SER A 3 0.69 -36.21 63.91
N TYR A 4 -0.11 -35.60 64.78
CA TYR A 4 -1.54 -35.33 64.49
C TYR A 4 -1.75 -34.13 63.56
N PHE A 5 -0.81 -33.20 63.49
CA PHE A 5 -0.91 -32.00 62.69
C PHE A 5 -0.60 -32.28 61.21
N GLU A 6 0.38 -33.15 60.91
CA GLU A 6 0.73 -33.55 59.55
C GLU A 6 -0.34 -34.34 58.82
N VAL A 7 -1.06 -35.23 59.56
CA VAL A 7 -2.12 -36.05 58.95
C VAL A 7 -3.33 -35.18 58.54
N HIS A 8 -3.63 -34.14 59.34
CA HIS A 8 -4.70 -33.20 58.99
C HIS A 8 -4.35 -32.24 57.85
N LEU A 9 -3.08 -31.86 57.74
CA LEU A 9 -2.62 -30.97 56.65
C LEU A 9 -2.63 -31.71 55.30
N ASN A 10 -2.17 -32.98 55.29
CA ASN A 10 -2.18 -33.82 54.10
C ASN A 10 -3.62 -34.21 53.67
N ALA A 11 -4.53 -34.44 54.60
CA ALA A 11 -5.94 -34.67 54.26
C ALA A 11 -6.64 -33.42 53.67
N LEU A 12 -6.32 -32.23 54.18
CA LEU A 12 -6.87 -30.99 53.67
C LEU A 12 -6.33 -30.65 52.27
N THR A 13 -5.05 -30.87 52.02
CA THR A 13 -4.43 -30.68 50.69
C THR A 13 -4.95 -31.69 49.67
N TYR A 14 -5.20 -32.96 50.10
CA TYR A 14 -5.77 -34.00 49.24
C TYR A 14 -7.22 -33.74 48.86
N ILE A 15 -8.05 -33.22 49.78
CA ILE A 15 -9.44 -32.87 49.53
C ILE A 15 -9.56 -31.60 48.66
N LEU A 16 -8.71 -30.61 48.91
CA LEU A 16 -8.64 -29.41 48.08
C LEU A 16 -8.17 -29.71 46.65
N SER A 17 -7.21 -30.65 46.46
CA SER A 17 -6.68 -30.93 45.13
C SER A 17 -7.64 -31.70 44.21
N LYS A 18 -8.51 -32.58 44.73
CA LYS A 18 -9.42 -33.39 43.89
C LYS A 18 -10.79 -32.74 43.59
N LYS A 19 -11.30 -31.86 44.47
CA LYS A 19 -12.62 -31.25 44.25
C LYS A 19 -12.56 -29.81 43.75
N THR A 20 -11.50 -29.08 44.01
CA THR A 20 -11.41 -27.65 43.65
C THR A 20 -10.68 -27.38 42.31
N ILE A 21 -9.82 -28.31 41.85
CA ILE A 21 -9.14 -28.17 40.57
C ILE A 21 -10.14 -28.02 39.39
N PRO A 22 -11.20 -28.84 39.25
CA PRO A 22 -12.12 -28.64 38.14
C PRO A 22 -12.90 -27.32 38.22
N TYR A 23 -13.21 -26.82 39.43
CA TYR A 23 -13.87 -25.52 39.56
C TYR A 23 -12.94 -24.34 39.28
N ILE A 24 -11.66 -24.44 39.57
CA ILE A 24 -10.64 -23.45 39.20
C ILE A 24 -10.46 -23.40 37.67
N TYR A 25 -10.44 -24.56 36.97
CA TYR A 25 -10.42 -24.62 35.52
C TYR A 25 -11.68 -24.05 34.88
N ILE A 26 -12.86 -24.31 35.44
CA ILE A 26 -14.12 -23.75 34.97
C ILE A 26 -14.15 -22.23 35.18
N LEU A 27 -13.64 -21.72 36.31
CA LEU A 27 -13.57 -20.28 36.60
C LEU A 27 -12.54 -19.58 35.71
N PHE A 28 -11.39 -20.24 35.44
CA PHE A 28 -10.36 -19.71 34.53
C PHE A 28 -10.81 -19.73 33.06
N PHE A 29 -11.54 -20.79 32.64
CA PHE A 29 -12.10 -20.87 31.29
C PHE A 29 -13.30 -19.94 31.12
N GLY A 30 -14.08 -19.73 32.16
CA GLY A 30 -15.22 -18.78 32.19
C GLY A 30 -14.78 -17.31 32.05
N CYS A 31 -13.63 -16.94 32.61
CA CYS A 31 -13.08 -15.58 32.47
C CYS A 31 -12.49 -15.29 31.08
N PHE A 32 -12.06 -16.34 30.35
CA PHE A 32 -11.58 -16.18 28.97
C PHE A 32 -12.70 -16.13 27.92
N SER A 33 -13.93 -16.41 28.31
CA SER A 33 -15.11 -16.37 27.40
C SER A 33 -15.75 -14.98 27.30
N TYR A 34 -15.22 -13.96 27.94
CA TYR A 34 -15.53 -12.58 27.55
C TYR A 34 -14.91 -12.37 26.18
N GLY A 35 -15.67 -12.74 25.16
CA GLY A 35 -15.32 -12.51 23.78
C GLY A 35 -14.80 -11.08 23.67
N ILE A 36 -13.65 -10.91 23.07
CA ILE A 36 -13.17 -9.63 22.59
C ILE A 36 -14.28 -9.13 21.66
N VAL A 37 -15.24 -8.42 22.20
CA VAL A 37 -16.20 -7.65 21.41
C VAL A 37 -15.35 -6.62 20.71
N GLY A 38 -14.97 -6.93 19.49
CA GLY A 38 -14.18 -6.05 18.65
C GLY A 38 -14.86 -4.68 18.71
N GLN A 39 -14.10 -3.66 19.11
CA GLN A 39 -14.63 -2.32 19.20
C GLN A 39 -15.15 -1.95 17.81
N ASN A 40 -16.47 -1.85 17.66
CA ASN A 40 -17.07 -1.39 16.41
C ASN A 40 -16.97 0.13 16.40
N LEU A 41 -15.94 0.66 15.76
CA LEU A 41 -15.69 2.09 15.60
C LEU A 41 -16.43 2.57 14.36
N GLU A 42 -17.21 3.64 14.50
CA GLU A 42 -18.00 4.22 13.41
C GLU A 42 -17.31 5.46 12.84
N LEU A 43 -17.10 5.50 11.53
CA LEU A 43 -16.63 6.67 10.80
C LEU A 43 -17.80 7.38 10.13
N LYS A 44 -17.89 8.68 10.36
CA LYS A 44 -18.76 9.63 9.66
C LYS A 44 -17.89 10.66 8.94
N ILE A 45 -18.28 11.07 7.76
CA ILE A 45 -17.64 12.17 7.03
C ILE A 45 -18.61 13.32 6.85
N THR A 46 -18.14 14.53 7.02
CA THR A 46 -18.95 15.77 6.90
C THR A 46 -18.12 16.89 6.32
N SER A 47 -18.78 17.97 5.90
CA SER A 47 -18.18 19.26 5.60
C SER A 47 -18.97 20.36 6.30
N LEU A 48 -18.35 21.49 6.56
CA LEU A 48 -19.03 22.68 7.08
C LEU A 48 -19.92 23.33 6.01
N ASP A 49 -19.65 23.09 4.73
CA ASP A 49 -20.43 23.59 3.60
C ASP A 49 -21.50 22.58 3.18
N THR A 50 -22.74 23.04 3.06
CA THR A 50 -23.89 22.20 2.68
C THR A 50 -23.76 21.58 1.30
N LEU A 51 -23.22 22.32 0.30
CA LEU A 51 -23.02 21.81 -1.05
C LEU A 51 -21.91 20.74 -1.09
N GLN A 52 -20.87 20.95 -0.31
CA GLN A 52 -19.80 19.95 -0.17
C GLN A 52 -20.31 18.68 0.52
N ASN A 53 -21.21 18.80 1.48
CA ASN A 53 -21.85 17.61 2.08
C ASN A 53 -22.60 16.76 1.05
N LEU A 54 -23.29 17.37 0.08
CA LEU A 54 -23.95 16.62 -0.99
C LEU A 54 -22.93 15.83 -1.83
N ALA A 55 -21.77 16.42 -2.14
CA ALA A 55 -20.71 15.71 -2.86
C ALA A 55 -20.10 14.57 -2.02
N LEU A 56 -19.96 14.74 -0.70
CA LEU A 56 -19.48 13.68 0.20
C LEU A 56 -20.45 12.50 0.27
N HIS A 57 -21.75 12.71 0.13
CA HIS A 57 -22.74 11.62 0.13
C HIS A 57 -22.57 10.64 -1.05
N GLU A 58 -21.96 11.08 -2.14
CA GLU A 58 -21.67 10.21 -3.30
C GLU A 58 -20.43 9.32 -3.09
N ILE A 59 -19.61 9.62 -2.08
CA ILE A 59 -18.40 8.85 -1.80
C ILE A 59 -18.74 7.57 -1.06
N ILE A 60 -18.36 6.44 -1.65
CA ILE A 60 -18.54 5.12 -1.04
C ILE A 60 -17.34 4.82 -0.14
N PHE A 61 -17.60 4.60 1.14
CA PHE A 61 -16.57 4.28 2.12
C PHE A 61 -17.07 3.31 3.18
N LYS A 62 -16.14 2.66 3.87
CA LYS A 62 -16.48 1.74 4.96
C LYS A 62 -16.75 2.53 6.24
N LYS A 63 -17.97 2.39 6.78
CA LYS A 63 -18.41 3.13 8.00
C LYS A 63 -17.91 2.50 9.29
N ASN A 64 -17.78 1.17 9.35
CA ASN A 64 -17.49 0.44 10.58
C ASN A 64 -16.10 -0.20 10.53
N HIS A 65 -15.30 0.01 11.56
CA HIS A 65 -13.91 -0.44 11.67
C HIS A 65 -13.64 -1.14 12.99
N LYS A 66 -12.67 -2.06 13.01
CA LYS A 66 -12.25 -2.77 14.24
C LYS A 66 -11.18 -1.98 15.00
N PHE A 67 -10.31 -1.29 14.28
CA PHE A 67 -9.15 -0.58 14.82
C PHE A 67 -9.15 0.88 14.39
N GLU A 68 -8.61 1.75 15.24
CA GLU A 68 -8.45 3.18 14.92
C GLU A 68 -7.56 3.42 13.70
N ALA A 69 -6.52 2.61 13.53
CA ALA A 69 -5.64 2.68 12.35
C ALA A 69 -6.39 2.47 11.03
N ASP A 70 -7.44 1.61 11.03
CA ASP A 70 -8.27 1.37 9.84
C ASP A 70 -9.10 2.61 9.48
N ILE A 71 -9.52 3.40 10.49
CA ILE A 71 -10.25 4.66 10.28
C ILE A 71 -9.35 5.67 9.56
N PHE A 72 -8.11 5.88 10.05
CA PHE A 72 -7.17 6.81 9.41
C PHE A 72 -6.81 6.36 7.99
N LYS A 73 -6.68 5.04 7.78
CA LYS A 73 -6.48 4.49 6.44
C LYS A 73 -7.68 4.78 5.53
N GLU A 74 -8.90 4.60 6.04
CA GLU A 74 -10.12 4.89 5.28
C GLU A 74 -10.24 6.38 4.94
N ILE A 75 -9.94 7.28 5.88
CA ILE A 75 -9.89 8.73 5.61
C ILE A 75 -8.89 9.05 4.49
N THR A 76 -7.74 8.38 4.47
CA THR A 76 -6.75 8.54 3.39
C THR A 76 -7.28 8.03 2.05
N ASN A 77 -8.02 6.92 2.04
CA ASN A 77 -8.68 6.38 0.84
C ASN A 77 -9.71 7.37 0.32
N ILE A 78 -10.59 7.89 1.20
CA ILE A 78 -11.61 8.90 0.86
C ILE A 78 -10.95 10.14 0.24
N HIS A 79 -9.86 10.63 0.83
CA HIS A 79 -9.11 11.77 0.27
C HIS A 79 -8.55 11.46 -1.14
N SER A 80 -8.11 10.24 -1.38
CA SER A 80 -7.67 9.79 -2.71
C SER A 80 -8.84 9.75 -3.70
N ASP A 81 -10.00 9.27 -3.29
CA ASP A 81 -11.19 9.18 -4.14
C ASP A 81 -11.76 10.57 -4.45
N LEU A 82 -11.75 11.49 -3.49
CA LEU A 82 -12.11 12.89 -3.72
C LEU A 82 -11.21 13.54 -4.79
N LYS A 83 -9.92 13.23 -4.82
CA LYS A 83 -9.02 13.70 -5.90
C LYS A 83 -9.41 13.16 -7.27
N LYS A 84 -9.81 11.89 -7.35
CA LYS A 84 -10.30 11.27 -8.61
C LYS A 84 -11.59 11.93 -9.10
N GLU A 85 -12.44 12.38 -8.17
CA GLU A 85 -13.66 13.11 -8.47
C GLU A 85 -13.45 14.60 -8.80
N GLY A 86 -12.19 15.08 -8.72
CA GLY A 86 -11.80 16.44 -9.10
C GLY A 86 -11.57 17.42 -7.95
N PHE A 87 -11.63 16.97 -6.71
CA PHE A 87 -11.36 17.79 -5.54
C PHE A 87 -9.87 17.73 -5.15
N PHE A 88 -8.98 18.27 -5.99
CA PHE A 88 -7.52 18.17 -5.81
C PHE A 88 -6.97 18.87 -4.58
N VAL A 89 -7.68 19.88 -4.07
CA VAL A 89 -7.28 20.66 -2.89
C VAL A 89 -8.07 20.27 -1.65
N ALA A 90 -8.81 19.14 -1.72
CA ALA A 90 -9.52 18.64 -0.55
C ALA A 90 -8.55 18.43 0.62
N THR A 91 -8.96 18.85 1.81
CA THR A 91 -8.24 18.66 3.07
C THR A 91 -9.14 18.04 4.12
N VAL A 92 -8.55 17.41 5.11
CA VAL A 92 -9.24 17.03 6.34
C VAL A 92 -8.93 18.11 7.37
N ASP A 93 -9.91 18.93 7.71
CA ASP A 93 -9.71 20.07 8.61
C ASP A 93 -9.60 19.61 10.07
N THR A 94 -10.42 18.64 10.46
CA THR A 94 -10.39 18.06 11.81
C THR A 94 -10.99 16.67 11.85
N ILE A 95 -10.57 15.89 12.86
CA ILE A 95 -11.15 14.60 13.17
C ILE A 95 -11.63 14.65 14.62
N ILE A 96 -12.94 14.58 14.82
CA ILE A 96 -13.58 14.61 16.13
C ILE A 96 -13.80 13.17 16.59
N LYS A 97 -13.28 12.85 17.78
CA LYS A 97 -13.44 11.53 18.41
C LYS A 97 -14.36 11.62 19.60
N ASN A 98 -15.49 10.94 19.54
CA ASN A 98 -16.46 10.82 20.62
C ASN A 98 -16.71 9.34 20.94
N ALA A 99 -16.06 8.83 21.98
CA ALA A 99 -16.10 7.42 22.38
C ALA A 99 -15.73 6.47 21.21
N LYS A 100 -16.72 5.84 20.57
CA LYS A 100 -16.56 4.91 19.44
C LYS A 100 -16.85 5.54 18.07
N LYS A 101 -17.19 6.83 18.03
CA LYS A 101 -17.54 7.56 16.81
C LYS A 101 -16.43 8.52 16.43
N TYR A 102 -16.07 8.48 15.17
CA TYR A 102 -15.10 9.38 14.53
C TYR A 102 -15.83 10.17 13.47
N GLU A 103 -15.71 11.48 13.50
CA GLU A 103 -16.25 12.38 12.49
C GLU A 103 -15.09 13.13 11.83
N ALA A 104 -14.83 12.83 10.55
CA ALA A 104 -13.85 13.54 9.76
C ALA A 104 -14.53 14.68 9.01
N VAL A 105 -14.11 15.91 9.30
CA VAL A 105 -14.62 17.12 8.66
C VAL A 105 -13.72 17.47 7.49
N PHE A 106 -14.27 17.43 6.27
CA PHE A 106 -13.56 17.72 5.04
C PHE A 106 -13.87 19.12 4.56
N ASN A 107 -12.85 19.76 4.00
CA ASN A 107 -13.00 20.91 3.12
C ASN A 107 -12.63 20.48 1.70
N LEU A 108 -13.60 20.40 0.81
CA LEU A 108 -13.37 19.86 -0.53
C LEU A 108 -12.70 20.86 -1.48
N GLY A 109 -12.84 22.17 -1.21
CA GLY A 109 -12.42 23.19 -2.14
C GLY A 109 -13.20 23.16 -3.45
N LYS A 110 -12.58 23.61 -4.54
CA LYS A 110 -13.21 23.71 -5.85
C LYS A 110 -13.09 22.41 -6.64
N LYS A 111 -14.20 21.91 -7.16
CA LYS A 111 -14.20 20.78 -8.11
C LYS A 111 -13.63 21.21 -9.46
N THR A 112 -12.84 20.33 -10.07
CA THR A 112 -12.17 20.55 -11.35
C THR A 112 -12.40 19.39 -12.29
N ASP A 113 -12.92 19.66 -13.48
CA ASP A 113 -13.17 18.62 -14.50
C ASP A 113 -12.00 18.48 -15.49
N ASN A 114 -11.20 19.54 -15.65
CA ASN A 114 -10.09 19.59 -16.60
C ASN A 114 -8.79 20.00 -15.91
N LEU A 115 -7.69 19.41 -16.35
CA LEU A 115 -6.35 19.67 -15.91
C LEU A 115 -5.49 20.11 -17.09
N ILE A 116 -4.60 21.08 -16.84
CA ILE A 116 -3.48 21.40 -17.73
C ILE A 116 -2.21 21.07 -16.94
N LEU A 117 -1.44 20.12 -17.45
CA LEU A 117 -0.16 19.75 -16.86
C LEU A 117 0.96 20.39 -17.67
N ILE A 118 1.76 21.24 -17.04
CA ILE A 118 2.98 21.79 -17.62
C ILE A 118 4.07 20.76 -17.44
N LEU A 119 4.67 20.32 -18.56
CA LEU A 119 5.60 19.20 -18.59
C LEU A 119 7.05 19.69 -18.59
N PRO A 120 7.95 19.06 -17.81
CA PRO A 120 9.38 19.33 -17.85
C PRO A 120 9.99 18.80 -19.17
N GLN A 121 11.14 19.35 -19.55
CA GLN A 121 11.80 19.01 -20.81
C GLN A 121 12.11 17.53 -20.95
N GLU A 122 12.48 16.86 -19.86
CA GLU A 122 12.84 15.43 -19.83
C GLU A 122 11.67 14.52 -20.23
N ILE A 123 10.44 14.94 -20.00
CA ILE A 123 9.24 14.21 -20.43
C ILE A 123 8.91 14.54 -21.89
N ARG A 124 9.03 15.79 -22.30
CA ARG A 124 8.72 16.25 -23.67
C ARG A 124 9.60 15.61 -24.73
N THR A 125 10.86 15.36 -24.40
CA THR A 125 11.87 14.78 -25.31
C THR A 125 11.98 13.26 -25.20
N ASN A 126 11.15 12.62 -24.40
CA ASN A 126 11.17 11.17 -24.29
C ASN A 126 10.78 10.51 -25.63
N SER A 127 11.57 9.55 -26.09
CA SER A 127 11.42 8.88 -27.40
C SER A 127 10.07 8.17 -27.59
N PHE A 128 9.39 7.82 -26.52
CA PHE A 128 8.14 7.06 -26.59
C PHE A 128 6.90 7.94 -26.82
N ILE A 129 6.92 9.20 -26.34
CA ILE A 129 5.77 10.10 -26.46
C ILE A 129 6.31 11.52 -26.63
N LYS A 130 5.98 12.13 -27.76
CA LYS A 130 6.26 13.56 -27.98
C LYS A 130 5.10 14.37 -27.42
N TYR A 131 5.35 15.10 -26.36
CA TYR A 131 4.40 16.05 -25.81
C TYR A 131 4.83 17.49 -26.13
N ASN A 132 3.84 18.37 -26.27
CA ASN A 132 4.06 19.81 -26.23
C ASN A 132 4.46 20.26 -24.80
N ASP A 133 4.66 21.56 -24.59
CA ASP A 133 5.01 22.13 -23.28
C ASP A 133 3.95 21.85 -22.20
N SER A 134 2.73 21.58 -22.61
CA SER A 134 1.62 21.22 -21.73
C SER A 134 0.71 20.19 -22.36
N VAL A 135 -0.02 19.48 -21.50
CA VAL A 135 -1.05 18.54 -21.90
C VAL A 135 -2.35 18.85 -21.16
N ARG A 136 -3.45 18.86 -21.91
CA ARG A 136 -4.81 18.97 -21.32
C ARG A 136 -5.41 17.58 -21.18
N ILE A 137 -5.87 17.25 -19.99
CA ILE A 137 -6.51 15.97 -19.67
C ILE A 137 -7.77 16.19 -18.83
N LYS A 138 -8.68 15.23 -18.86
CA LYS A 138 -9.81 15.20 -17.92
C LYS A 138 -9.32 14.67 -16.56
N THR A 139 -9.92 15.15 -15.48
CA THR A 139 -9.63 14.71 -14.11
C THR A 139 -9.63 13.19 -13.97
N LYS A 140 -10.62 12.51 -14.51
CA LYS A 140 -10.73 11.02 -14.49
C LYS A 140 -9.57 10.30 -15.17
N SER A 141 -8.82 10.97 -16.05
CA SER A 141 -7.67 10.41 -16.76
C SER A 141 -6.34 10.75 -16.09
N PHE A 142 -6.34 11.52 -15.01
CA PHE A 142 -5.12 12.01 -14.36
C PHE A 142 -4.23 10.89 -13.81
N GLU A 143 -4.83 9.96 -13.08
CA GLU A 143 -4.11 8.81 -12.52
C GLU A 143 -3.55 7.91 -13.64
N ASN A 144 -4.35 7.64 -14.66
CA ASN A 144 -3.91 6.84 -15.81
C ASN A 144 -2.74 7.50 -16.56
N PHE A 145 -2.79 8.82 -16.73
CA PHE A 145 -1.70 9.58 -17.34
C PHE A 145 -0.42 9.49 -16.51
N THR A 146 -0.50 9.70 -15.21
CA THR A 146 0.64 9.59 -14.30
C THR A 146 1.24 8.18 -14.32
N ASN A 147 0.39 7.15 -14.27
CA ASN A 147 0.80 5.75 -14.33
C ASN A 147 1.45 5.40 -15.67
N LEU A 148 0.98 5.97 -16.78
CA LEU A 148 1.58 5.80 -18.10
C LEU A 148 3.01 6.36 -18.13
N LEU A 149 3.24 7.55 -17.59
CA LEU A 149 4.57 8.16 -17.48
C LEU A 149 5.51 7.31 -16.63
N LEU A 150 5.06 6.87 -15.45
CA LEU A 150 5.85 6.00 -14.57
C LEU A 150 6.15 4.65 -15.21
N THR A 151 5.22 4.07 -15.95
CA THR A 151 5.42 2.81 -16.70
C THR A 151 6.46 2.96 -17.80
N ASN A 152 6.48 4.09 -18.50
CA ASN A 152 7.47 4.40 -19.52
C ASN A 152 8.87 4.58 -18.90
N LEU A 153 8.96 5.26 -17.76
CA LEU A 153 10.22 5.40 -17.02
C LEU A 153 10.72 4.04 -16.51
N ASP A 154 9.83 3.19 -16.00
CA ASP A 154 10.15 1.81 -15.60
C ASP A 154 10.70 1.00 -16.79
N ALA A 155 10.06 1.07 -17.94
CA ALA A 155 10.49 0.35 -19.14
C ALA A 155 11.88 0.78 -19.65
N THR A 156 12.31 1.99 -19.33
CA THR A 156 13.66 2.51 -19.67
C THR A 156 14.71 2.27 -18.59
N GLY A 157 14.36 1.55 -17.52
CA GLY A 157 15.26 1.24 -16.40
C GLY A 157 15.31 2.31 -15.30
N ASN A 158 14.47 3.32 -15.39
CA ASN A 158 14.35 4.38 -14.40
C ASN A 158 13.21 4.10 -13.41
N SER A 159 13.16 2.88 -12.86
CA SER A 159 12.04 2.32 -12.08
C SER A 159 11.78 2.99 -10.72
N PHE A 160 12.73 3.79 -10.24
CA PHE A 160 12.65 4.53 -8.98
C PHE A 160 12.41 6.03 -9.20
N SER A 161 12.00 6.43 -10.39
CA SER A 161 11.65 7.81 -10.67
C SER A 161 10.36 8.20 -9.95
N GLU A 162 10.29 9.44 -9.52
CA GLU A 162 9.15 9.99 -8.80
C GLU A 162 8.57 11.17 -9.58
N ILE A 163 7.24 11.22 -9.61
CA ILE A 163 6.49 12.34 -10.20
C ILE A 163 5.76 13.05 -9.08
N SER A 164 5.90 14.36 -9.05
CA SER A 164 5.15 15.23 -8.16
C SER A 164 4.49 16.38 -8.93
N TYR A 165 3.47 16.97 -8.35
CA TYR A 165 2.74 18.08 -8.95
C TYR A 165 2.78 19.28 -8.01
N THR A 166 3.10 20.45 -8.55
CA THR A 166 3.28 21.66 -7.78
C THR A 166 2.58 22.85 -8.43
N LYS A 167 2.55 23.98 -7.71
CA LYS A 167 2.00 25.26 -8.17
C LYS A 167 0.57 25.16 -8.70
N PRO A 168 -0.39 24.66 -7.89
CA PRO A 168 -1.78 24.61 -8.32
C PRO A 168 -2.32 26.00 -8.58
N THR A 169 -2.79 26.25 -9.81
CA THR A 169 -3.39 27.52 -10.21
C THR A 169 -4.71 27.26 -10.90
N TYR A 170 -5.77 27.91 -10.47
CA TYR A 170 -7.09 27.79 -11.07
C TYR A 170 -7.32 28.84 -12.14
N LEU A 171 -7.72 28.38 -13.32
CA LEU A 171 -8.19 29.22 -14.41
C LEU A 171 -9.62 28.79 -14.76
N LYS A 172 -10.63 29.50 -14.25
CA LYS A 172 -12.04 29.09 -14.30
C LYS A 172 -12.22 27.69 -13.73
N ASP A 173 -12.65 26.73 -14.54
CA ASP A 173 -12.91 25.34 -14.15
C ASP A 173 -11.75 24.38 -14.50
N THR A 174 -10.60 24.95 -14.82
CA THR A 174 -9.38 24.20 -15.17
C THR A 174 -8.33 24.42 -14.10
N LEU A 175 -7.76 23.34 -13.60
CA LEU A 175 -6.61 23.36 -12.68
C LEU A 175 -5.34 23.19 -13.49
N ILE A 176 -4.41 24.12 -13.33
CA ILE A 176 -3.07 24.08 -13.95
C ILE A 176 -2.09 23.59 -12.90
N LEU A 177 -1.28 22.59 -13.23
CA LEU A 177 -0.28 21.99 -12.36
C LEU A 177 1.07 21.90 -13.09
N ASN A 178 2.16 22.18 -12.39
CA ASN A 178 3.49 21.87 -12.89
C ASN A 178 3.86 20.44 -12.50
N LEU A 179 4.20 19.63 -13.48
CA LEU A 179 4.73 18.29 -13.25
C LEU A 179 6.24 18.41 -13.00
N ASN A 180 6.69 17.86 -11.88
CA ASN A 180 8.10 17.72 -11.55
C ASN A 180 8.50 16.25 -11.63
N LEU A 181 9.61 15.97 -12.29
CA LEU A 181 10.17 14.63 -12.41
C LEU A 181 11.50 14.55 -11.65
N LEU A 182 11.56 13.68 -10.65
CA LEU A 182 12.83 13.23 -10.06
C LEU A 182 13.21 11.91 -10.76
N LYS A 183 14.02 12.02 -11.82
CA LYS A 183 14.44 10.87 -12.61
C LYS A 183 15.50 10.07 -11.86
N SER A 184 15.25 8.77 -11.65
CA SER A 184 16.22 7.86 -11.05
C SER A 184 17.35 7.49 -12.04
N GLN A 185 18.47 6.98 -11.50
CA GLN A 185 19.49 6.38 -12.35
C GLN A 185 18.92 5.16 -13.08
N ARG A 186 19.34 5.00 -14.35
CA ARG A 186 19.05 3.79 -15.12
C ARG A 186 19.80 2.62 -14.51
N ARG A 187 19.11 1.47 -14.36
CA ARG A 187 19.69 0.24 -13.85
C ARG A 187 19.52 -0.89 -14.84
N ASN A 188 20.58 -1.67 -15.02
CA ASN A 188 20.57 -2.91 -15.77
C ASN A 188 20.66 -4.09 -14.81
N ILE A 189 20.26 -5.29 -15.25
CA ILE A 189 20.44 -6.53 -14.49
C ILE A 189 21.82 -7.08 -14.81
N ASP A 190 22.73 -7.07 -13.83
CA ASP A 190 24.13 -7.49 -14.05
C ASP A 190 24.34 -8.98 -13.82
N LYS A 191 23.62 -9.54 -12.82
CA LYS A 191 23.74 -10.95 -12.42
C LYS A 191 22.39 -11.57 -12.11
N ILE A 192 22.25 -12.86 -12.45
CA ILE A 192 21.17 -13.72 -11.99
C ILE A 192 21.80 -14.78 -11.09
N LEU A 193 21.27 -14.96 -9.91
CA LEU A 193 21.74 -15.93 -8.91
C LEU A 193 20.56 -16.79 -8.48
N VAL A 194 20.74 -18.11 -8.46
CA VAL A 194 19.74 -19.05 -7.95
C VAL A 194 20.08 -19.37 -6.50
N LYS A 195 19.12 -19.20 -5.58
CA LYS A 195 19.28 -19.61 -4.20
C LYS A 195 18.77 -21.02 -3.99
N GLY A 196 19.60 -21.86 -3.34
CA GLY A 196 19.20 -23.22 -2.94
C GLY A 196 19.53 -24.29 -3.96
N TYR A 197 20.22 -23.95 -5.07
CA TYR A 197 20.76 -24.92 -6.01
C TYR A 197 22.05 -24.38 -6.65
N ASP A 198 23.20 -24.82 -6.17
CA ASP A 198 24.51 -24.26 -6.53
C ASP A 198 24.95 -24.62 -7.96
N GLU A 199 24.41 -25.68 -8.54
CA GLU A 199 24.82 -26.18 -9.88
C GLU A 199 23.89 -25.73 -11.01
N PHE A 200 22.97 -24.77 -10.76
CA PHE A 200 22.05 -24.36 -11.79
C PHE A 200 22.76 -23.60 -12.93
N PRO A 201 22.61 -24.02 -14.20
CA PRO A 201 23.35 -23.41 -15.29
C PRO A 201 22.93 -21.94 -15.51
N GLU A 202 23.77 -20.99 -15.12
CA GLU A 202 23.50 -19.56 -15.28
C GLU A 202 23.18 -19.18 -16.75
N LYS A 203 23.86 -19.85 -17.71
CA LYS A 203 23.61 -19.66 -19.14
C LYS A 203 22.18 -20.02 -19.56
N PHE A 204 21.64 -21.11 -18.98
CA PHE A 204 20.25 -21.51 -19.23
C PHE A 204 19.29 -20.44 -18.73
N LEU A 205 19.49 -19.93 -17.51
CA LEU A 205 18.63 -18.90 -16.93
C LEU A 205 18.64 -17.62 -17.76
N LYS A 206 19.83 -17.17 -18.16
CA LYS A 206 19.96 -15.97 -19.01
C LYS A 206 19.20 -16.12 -20.32
N HIS A 207 19.33 -17.31 -20.95
CA HIS A 207 18.65 -17.59 -22.20
C HIS A 207 17.13 -17.75 -22.01
N PHE A 208 16.70 -18.49 -20.99
CA PHE A 208 15.29 -18.76 -20.72
C PHE A 208 14.51 -17.48 -20.36
N PHE A 209 15.10 -16.62 -19.53
CA PHE A 209 14.48 -15.35 -19.17
C PHE A 209 14.77 -14.21 -20.15
N ASN A 210 15.58 -14.48 -21.18
CA ASN A 210 16.06 -13.48 -22.13
C ASN A 210 16.69 -12.25 -21.43
N ILE A 211 17.56 -12.52 -20.46
CA ILE A 211 18.27 -11.50 -19.69
C ILE A 211 19.73 -11.54 -20.03
N ASP A 212 20.25 -10.42 -20.53
CA ASP A 212 21.66 -10.16 -20.79
C ASP A 212 22.14 -8.93 -20.01
N LYS A 213 23.42 -8.56 -20.18
CA LYS A 213 24.02 -7.39 -19.52
C LYS A 213 23.40 -6.05 -19.95
N SER A 214 22.68 -6.02 -21.08
CA SER A 214 21.98 -4.83 -21.59
C SER A 214 20.55 -4.74 -21.09
N THR A 215 20.02 -5.82 -20.49
CA THR A 215 18.65 -5.88 -20.01
C THR A 215 18.44 -4.90 -18.86
N VAL A 216 17.56 -3.94 -19.08
CA VAL A 216 17.22 -2.96 -18.04
C VAL A 216 16.40 -3.60 -16.94
N PHE A 217 16.69 -3.20 -15.70
CA PHE A 217 15.80 -3.52 -14.59
C PHE A 217 14.48 -2.76 -14.75
N SER A 218 13.36 -3.50 -14.71
CA SER A 218 12.03 -2.91 -14.60
C SER A 218 11.14 -3.80 -13.71
N LYS A 219 10.20 -3.17 -13.01
CA LYS A 219 9.21 -3.89 -12.21
C LYS A 219 8.37 -4.86 -13.06
N LYS A 220 8.10 -4.47 -14.31
CA LYS A 220 7.40 -5.29 -15.29
C LYS A 220 8.22 -6.55 -15.65
N ASN A 221 9.53 -6.40 -15.90
CA ASN A 221 10.40 -7.55 -16.22
C ASN A 221 10.45 -8.53 -15.05
N MET A 222 10.53 -8.03 -13.80
CA MET A 222 10.52 -8.90 -12.61
C MET A 222 9.24 -9.73 -12.47
N LYS A 223 8.08 -9.15 -12.73
CA LYS A 223 6.82 -9.91 -12.78
C LYS A 223 6.81 -10.97 -13.87
N THR A 224 7.47 -10.70 -15.01
CA THR A 224 7.61 -11.67 -16.10
C THR A 224 8.51 -12.82 -15.71
N VAL A 225 9.64 -12.54 -15.05
CA VAL A 225 10.55 -13.56 -14.52
C VAL A 225 9.82 -14.52 -13.59
N SER A 226 9.09 -14.02 -12.59
CA SER A 226 8.30 -14.88 -11.69
C SER A 226 7.29 -15.75 -12.44
N LYS A 227 6.58 -15.20 -13.43
CA LYS A 227 5.64 -15.98 -14.25
C LYS A 227 6.34 -17.06 -15.08
N LEU A 228 7.53 -16.80 -15.62
CA LEU A 228 8.30 -17.76 -16.40
C LEU A 228 8.87 -18.86 -15.50
N THR A 229 9.36 -18.52 -14.29
CA THR A 229 9.84 -19.52 -13.32
C THR A 229 8.79 -20.58 -13.03
N ARG A 230 7.54 -20.17 -12.86
CA ARG A 230 6.41 -21.09 -12.59
C ARG A 230 6.07 -22.03 -13.76
N ARG A 231 6.64 -21.83 -14.96
CA ARG A 231 6.48 -22.71 -16.13
C ARG A 231 7.56 -23.76 -16.25
N LEU A 232 8.55 -23.75 -15.36
CA LEU A 232 9.60 -24.75 -15.32
C LEU A 232 9.12 -25.95 -14.49
N ASP A 233 8.85 -27.08 -15.11
CA ASP A 233 8.31 -28.27 -14.44
C ASP A 233 9.26 -28.89 -13.41
N PHE A 234 10.56 -28.62 -13.54
CA PHE A 234 11.62 -29.13 -12.67
C PHE A 234 12.05 -28.16 -11.56
N VAL A 235 11.43 -26.96 -11.49
CA VAL A 235 11.72 -25.94 -10.47
C VAL A 235 10.44 -25.55 -9.75
N ARG A 236 10.49 -25.48 -8.41
CA ARG A 236 9.40 -24.93 -7.62
C ARG A 236 9.86 -23.62 -6.98
N GLU A 237 9.19 -22.53 -7.32
CA GLU A 237 9.39 -21.23 -6.68
C GLU A 237 8.95 -21.34 -5.20
N LYS A 238 9.91 -21.28 -4.27
CA LYS A 238 9.62 -21.22 -2.83
C LYS A 238 9.39 -19.79 -2.34
N LYS A 239 9.97 -18.82 -3.01
CA LYS A 239 9.89 -17.38 -2.71
C LYS A 239 9.92 -16.62 -4.02
N GLU A 240 9.20 -15.49 -4.07
CA GLU A 240 9.24 -14.62 -5.23
C GLU A 240 10.68 -14.11 -5.50
N PRO A 241 11.04 -13.87 -6.79
CA PRO A 241 12.34 -13.32 -7.14
C PRO A 241 12.66 -12.05 -6.39
N GLU A 242 13.84 -11.98 -5.80
CA GLU A 242 14.34 -10.82 -5.07
C GLU A 242 15.38 -10.07 -5.89
N VAL A 243 15.43 -8.75 -5.72
CA VAL A 243 16.42 -7.91 -6.36
C VAL A 243 17.26 -7.20 -5.32
N LEU A 244 18.58 -7.39 -5.41
CA LEU A 244 19.53 -6.67 -4.57
C LEU A 244 20.18 -5.53 -5.38
N PHE A 245 19.90 -4.31 -4.97
CA PHE A 245 20.52 -3.12 -5.55
C PHE A 245 21.81 -2.80 -4.79
N LYS A 246 22.92 -2.82 -5.51
CA LYS A 246 24.21 -2.31 -5.05
C LYS A 246 24.46 -0.94 -5.69
N LYS A 247 25.52 -0.24 -5.26
CA LYS A 247 25.84 1.08 -5.78
C LYS A 247 25.89 1.08 -7.30
N ASP A 248 26.64 0.14 -7.90
CA ASP A 248 26.94 0.09 -9.33
C ASP A 248 26.43 -1.19 -10.02
N SER A 249 25.63 -2.02 -9.33
CA SER A 249 25.15 -3.28 -9.90
C SER A 249 23.78 -3.69 -9.34
N THR A 250 23.04 -4.48 -10.14
CA THR A 250 21.74 -5.02 -9.78
C THR A 250 21.76 -6.54 -9.93
N HIS A 251 21.56 -7.25 -8.84
CA HIS A 251 21.57 -8.71 -8.81
C HIS A 251 20.13 -9.23 -8.63
N LEU A 252 19.73 -10.12 -9.53
CA LEU A 252 18.46 -10.84 -9.45
C LEU A 252 18.70 -12.18 -8.75
N TYR A 253 17.96 -12.47 -7.72
CA TYR A 253 17.93 -13.75 -7.00
C TYR A 253 16.63 -14.49 -7.32
N LEU A 254 16.78 -15.72 -7.78
CA LEU A 254 15.70 -16.65 -8.10
C LEU A 254 15.65 -17.78 -7.08
#